data_1c5802b4758f659374c7f5862058c437
#
_entry.id   1c5802b4758f659374c7f5862058c437
#
_cell.length_a   1.000
_cell.length_b   1.000
_cell.length_c   1.000
_cell.angle_alpha   90.00
_cell.angle_beta   90.00
_cell.angle_gamma   90.00
#
_symmetry.space_group_name_H-M   'P 1'
#
loop_
_entity.id
_entity.type
_entity.pdbx_description
1 polymer ?
#
loop_
_entity_poly.entity_id
_entity_poly.type
_entity_poly.pdbx_seq_one_letter_code
_entity_poly.pdbx_strand_id
1 'polypeptide(L)'
;LLQPTWQGGEVTAHNGNDLFGGRLINSTRMYASGPYLGSSIDAESQQRFSDGADGDDNDGWYGNDEDGVSISSAGVSTAPGQNVTMNVRCGGGGAVAGWIDWNHNGVFDSAEKSSQAVCDSRANARLKWTVPEDVVRSIDGEAGSYPHTYLRVRTAKADEDLKPTGSTMEGEVEDYRLAVRVPTIQLVKEVQAPYAGQVGALKADQWTLKAQQGNGASSSQLVTGTVDTGIKTARQGQYLLSESSDNPQATGYEAGGWQCYQTPGTAGNWNNSTYGSQTVMFKGPDRITCAITNTTKPGALTWTKTDQDGKTPLGGTSWELSGPDVPAGTVIEDCQAAGCPAGAYQDTNPAPGAFDVGGLPWGSYSITEQTAPSGYQRLGTTLVFDDVSGANLTARLKDTTGVTKGAVTNQRLTGSVSWKKQDTTGNALKDSEWTLSGPGVPAKTTIVDCVVTGAKGQCPSGPYADTDPAVGSFTVSGLPWDSRSYSLVEKRAPAGYRLDTTSRSFVIKPDALQYSFSKAFT
;
A
#
# COMPACT_ATOMS: atom_id res chain seq x y z
N LEU A 1 1.86 -24.76 23.75
CA LEU A 1 2.43 -25.92 23.07
C LEU A 1 1.83 -27.16 23.71
N LEU A 2 0.65 -27.55 23.26
CA LEU A 2 0.05 -28.85 23.56
C LEU A 2 0.68 -29.81 22.54
N GLN A 3 1.51 -30.71 23.02
CA GLN A 3 1.86 -31.88 22.23
C GLN A 3 0.54 -32.61 21.94
N PRO A 4 0.23 -32.93 20.67
CA PRO A 4 -0.87 -33.82 20.39
C PRO A 4 -0.49 -35.16 21.01
N THR A 5 -1.24 -35.59 22.03
CA THR A 5 -1.20 -36.95 22.47
C THR A 5 -1.71 -37.80 21.31
N TRP A 6 -0.82 -38.52 20.67
CA TRP A 6 -1.15 -39.48 19.63
C TRP A 6 -2.17 -40.46 20.21
N GLN A 7 -3.44 -40.30 19.86
CA GLN A 7 -4.45 -41.32 20.15
C GLN A 7 -4.45 -42.30 18.96
N GLY A 8 -3.38 -43.04 18.84
CA GLY A 8 -3.43 -44.26 18.06
C GLY A 8 -4.58 -45.09 18.61
N GLY A 9 -5.60 -45.33 17.79
CA GLY A 9 -6.67 -46.23 18.19
C GLY A 9 -6.09 -47.53 18.71
N GLU A 10 -6.70 -48.13 19.71
CA GLU A 10 -6.27 -49.38 20.33
C GLU A 10 -5.75 -50.35 19.27
N VAL A 11 -4.43 -50.52 19.22
CA VAL A 11 -3.85 -51.76 18.71
C VAL A 11 -4.12 -52.76 19.81
N THR A 12 -5.02 -53.67 19.60
CA THR A 12 -5.22 -54.76 20.54
C THR A 12 -3.96 -55.55 20.55
N ALA A 13 -3.28 -55.57 21.72
CA ALA A 13 -2.16 -56.43 21.95
C ALA A 13 -2.49 -57.82 21.42
N HIS A 14 -1.66 -58.35 20.55
CA HIS A 14 -1.70 -59.77 20.27
C HIS A 14 -1.35 -60.48 21.57
N ASN A 15 -2.34 -61.14 22.18
CA ASN A 15 -1.98 -62.10 23.19
C ASN A 15 -1.09 -63.12 22.52
N GLY A 16 0.10 -63.31 23.04
CA GLY A 16 1.10 -64.24 22.51
C GLY A 16 0.64 -65.70 22.32
N ASN A 17 -0.67 -65.97 22.61
CA ASN A 17 -1.32 -67.23 22.35
C ASN A 17 -2.11 -67.26 21.01
N ASP A 18 -2.30 -66.13 20.34
CA ASP A 18 -3.19 -66.07 19.17
C ASP A 18 -2.44 -66.03 17.83
N LEU A 19 -1.15 -65.74 17.84
CA LEU A 19 -0.36 -65.56 16.63
C LEU A 19 0.02 -66.85 15.89
N PHE A 20 0.14 -67.99 16.59
CA PHE A 20 0.70 -69.18 16.01
C PHE A 20 0.04 -70.49 16.48
N GLY A 21 -1.25 -70.70 16.42
CA GLY A 21 -1.85 -72.01 16.65
C GLY A 21 -1.20 -72.85 17.75
N GLY A 22 -0.84 -72.21 18.85
CA GLY A 22 -0.50 -72.78 20.13
C GLY A 22 0.61 -73.78 20.22
N ARG A 23 1.87 -73.42 19.92
CA ARG A 23 2.98 -74.15 20.54
C ARG A 23 4.27 -73.34 20.59
N LEU A 24 4.66 -72.89 21.79
CA LEU A 24 6.06 -72.54 22.09
C LEU A 24 6.91 -73.75 21.92
N ILE A 25 7.69 -73.84 20.87
CA ILE A 25 8.76 -74.79 20.71
C ILE A 25 10.03 -74.08 21.16
N ASN A 26 10.71 -74.70 22.15
CA ASN A 26 11.95 -74.22 22.75
C ASN A 26 13.12 -74.33 21.75
N SER A 27 13.12 -73.45 20.74
CA SER A 27 14.20 -73.29 19.77
C SER A 27 14.29 -71.86 19.27
N THR A 28 15.47 -71.35 19.12
CA THR A 28 15.91 -70.01 18.76
C THR A 28 15.44 -69.53 17.38
N ARG A 29 14.37 -70.04 16.80
CA ARG A 29 13.70 -69.57 15.61
C ARG A 29 12.20 -69.86 15.70
N MET A 30 11.36 -68.86 15.83
CA MET A 30 9.94 -69.00 15.60
C MET A 30 9.68 -69.09 14.09
N TYR A 31 9.01 -70.14 13.63
CA TYR A 31 8.54 -70.27 12.26
C TYR A 31 7.10 -69.78 12.24
N ALA A 32 6.85 -68.61 11.69
CA ALA A 32 5.50 -68.13 11.44
C ALA A 32 4.82 -69.03 10.39
N SER A 33 3.67 -69.59 10.71
CA SER A 33 2.81 -70.28 9.74
C SER A 33 1.79 -69.37 9.05
N GLY A 34 1.66 -68.14 9.51
CA GLY A 34 0.75 -67.09 9.02
C GLY A 34 1.46 -65.95 8.29
N PRO A 35 0.70 -64.92 7.88
CA PRO A 35 1.23 -63.70 7.29
C PRO A 35 2.16 -62.93 8.26
N TYR A 36 3.28 -62.42 7.77
CA TYR A 36 4.24 -61.64 8.54
C TYR A 36 4.86 -60.53 7.68
N LEU A 37 5.41 -59.50 8.33
CA LEU A 37 6.21 -58.44 7.75
C LEU A 37 7.69 -58.71 8.02
N GLY A 38 8.57 -58.06 7.25
CA GLY A 38 10.01 -58.16 7.48
C GLY A 38 10.64 -59.54 7.37
N SER A 39 11.66 -59.76 8.17
CA SER A 39 12.40 -61.02 8.32
C SER A 39 12.47 -61.48 9.78
N SER A 40 12.21 -60.61 10.70
CA SER A 40 12.12 -60.84 12.14
C SER A 40 10.67 -60.69 12.56
N ILE A 41 10.23 -61.42 13.54
CA ILE A 41 8.90 -61.33 14.13
C ILE A 41 9.10 -61.40 15.63
N ASP A 42 8.58 -60.43 16.35
CA ASP A 42 8.53 -60.45 17.81
C ASP A 42 7.11 -60.65 18.33
N ALA A 43 6.97 -61.26 19.48
CA ALA A 43 5.71 -61.50 20.14
C ALA A 43 5.58 -60.58 21.34
N GLU A 44 4.83 -59.53 21.20
CA GLU A 44 4.68 -58.53 22.25
C GLU A 44 3.64 -58.92 23.29
N SER A 45 4.03 -58.73 24.54
CA SER A 45 3.13 -58.98 25.67
C SER A 45 2.25 -57.77 26.06
N GLN A 46 2.65 -56.57 25.62
CA GLN A 46 1.98 -55.32 25.92
C GLN A 46 2.17 -54.29 24.83
N GLN A 47 1.16 -53.52 24.54
CA GLN A 47 1.24 -52.38 23.66
C GLN A 47 2.08 -51.26 24.31
N ARG A 48 3.13 -50.77 23.66
CA ARG A 48 3.96 -49.68 24.10
C ARG A 48 3.97 -48.57 23.03
N PHE A 49 3.86 -47.37 23.49
CA PHE A 49 3.90 -46.17 22.63
C PHE A 49 5.23 -45.46 22.85
N SER A 50 5.90 -45.12 21.78
CA SER A 50 7.08 -44.27 21.81
C SER A 50 7.03 -43.21 20.71
N ASP A 51 7.73 -42.10 20.92
CA ASP A 51 7.90 -41.07 19.88
C ASP A 51 8.82 -41.56 18.75
N GLY A 52 9.62 -42.62 19.01
CA GLY A 52 10.52 -43.24 18.05
C GLY A 52 9.85 -44.24 17.14
N ALA A 53 8.65 -44.71 17.46
CA ALA A 53 8.04 -45.91 16.93
C ALA A 53 8.91 -47.15 17.19
N ASP A 54 9.53 -47.23 18.37
CA ASP A 54 10.45 -48.24 18.85
C ASP A 54 10.09 -48.67 20.29
N GLY A 55 8.82 -48.48 20.67
CA GLY A 55 8.37 -48.71 22.06
C GLY A 55 8.44 -50.18 22.50
N ASP A 56 8.25 -51.05 21.60
CA ASP A 56 8.31 -52.51 21.70
C ASP A 56 9.75 -53.07 21.64
N ASP A 57 10.64 -52.47 20.88
CA ASP A 57 12.07 -52.84 20.79
C ASP A 57 12.84 -52.82 22.13
N ASN A 58 12.29 -52.18 23.13
CA ASN A 58 12.96 -51.93 24.41
C ASN A 58 12.80 -53.08 25.43
N ASP A 59 12.18 -54.19 25.07
CA ASP A 59 11.93 -55.32 26.00
C ASP A 59 13.13 -56.24 26.21
N GLY A 60 14.20 -56.03 25.46
CA GLY A 60 15.51 -56.62 25.73
C GLY A 60 15.64 -58.09 25.35
N TRP A 61 14.70 -58.71 24.63
CA TRP A 61 14.76 -60.11 24.31
C TRP A 61 14.97 -60.45 22.83
N TYR A 62 14.51 -59.67 21.87
CA TYR A 62 14.61 -60.03 20.44
C TYR A 62 15.04 -58.90 19.48
N GLY A 63 15.18 -57.64 19.91
CA GLY A 63 15.64 -56.54 19.04
C GLY A 63 14.55 -56.01 18.11
N ASN A 64 14.90 -55.00 17.34
CA ASN A 64 14.00 -54.27 16.43
C ASN A 64 13.51 -55.21 15.32
N ASP A 65 12.19 -55.38 15.22
CA ASP A 65 11.51 -56.16 14.18
C ASP A 65 10.77 -55.28 13.16
N GLU A 66 10.84 -53.93 13.30
CA GLU A 66 10.41 -52.99 12.26
C GLU A 66 11.37 -53.08 11.05
N ASP A 67 11.38 -54.20 10.34
CA ASP A 67 12.25 -54.45 9.20
C ASP A 67 11.55 -54.73 7.88
N GLY A 68 10.20 -54.62 7.86
CA GLY A 68 9.39 -54.78 6.66
C GLY A 68 9.50 -53.61 5.69
N VAL A 69 9.78 -52.39 6.16
CA VAL A 69 9.95 -51.22 5.30
C VAL A 69 11.31 -50.57 5.52
N SER A 70 12.06 -50.40 4.46
CA SER A 70 13.31 -49.65 4.52
C SER A 70 13.02 -48.13 4.37
N ILE A 71 13.01 -47.40 5.49
CA ILE A 71 12.85 -45.98 5.54
C ILE A 71 14.18 -45.25 5.32
N SER A 72 14.27 -44.45 4.28
CA SER A 72 15.42 -43.58 4.07
C SER A 72 15.46 -42.46 5.11
N SER A 73 16.64 -42.14 5.64
CA SER A 73 16.82 -40.94 6.49
C SER A 73 16.44 -39.65 5.81
N ALA A 74 16.39 -39.60 4.48
CA ALA A 74 15.87 -38.47 3.69
C ALA A 74 14.34 -38.41 3.70
N GLY A 75 13.64 -39.45 4.17
CA GLY A 75 12.20 -39.56 4.17
C GLY A 75 11.60 -39.63 2.76
N VAL A 76 10.32 -39.26 2.65
CA VAL A 76 9.55 -39.24 1.42
C VAL A 76 9.50 -37.81 0.87
N SER A 77 9.97 -37.63 -0.38
CA SER A 77 9.82 -36.37 -1.13
C SER A 77 8.67 -36.52 -2.11
N THR A 78 7.64 -35.69 -1.93
CA THR A 78 6.38 -35.81 -2.69
C THR A 78 5.66 -34.45 -2.79
N ALA A 79 4.45 -34.45 -3.34
CA ALA A 79 3.57 -33.29 -3.39
C ALA A 79 2.09 -33.75 -3.46
N PRO A 80 1.11 -32.90 -3.14
CA PRO A 80 -0.31 -33.22 -3.27
C PRO A 80 -0.65 -33.79 -4.65
N GLY A 81 -1.45 -34.84 -4.69
CA GLY A 81 -1.87 -35.55 -5.90
C GLY A 81 -0.81 -36.45 -6.55
N GLN A 82 0.41 -36.51 -6.02
CA GLN A 82 1.46 -37.42 -6.48
C GLN A 82 1.26 -38.83 -5.92
N ASN A 83 1.88 -39.79 -6.59
CA ASN A 83 1.88 -41.18 -6.10
C ASN A 83 3.20 -41.46 -5.38
N VAL A 84 3.09 -42.03 -4.17
CA VAL A 84 4.20 -42.60 -3.43
C VAL A 84 4.06 -44.10 -3.46
N THR A 85 5.17 -44.79 -3.67
CA THR A 85 5.23 -46.26 -3.62
C THR A 85 6.31 -46.72 -2.70
N MET A 86 6.01 -47.72 -1.89
CA MET A 86 6.99 -48.41 -1.04
C MET A 86 6.89 -49.93 -1.27
N ASN A 87 8.03 -50.60 -1.21
CA ASN A 87 8.07 -52.04 -1.18
C ASN A 87 8.13 -52.48 0.29
N VAL A 88 7.27 -53.37 0.66
CA VAL A 88 7.18 -53.96 1.98
C VAL A 88 7.67 -55.41 1.87
N ARG A 89 8.63 -55.75 2.67
CA ARG A 89 9.07 -57.15 2.84
C ARG A 89 8.00 -57.87 3.65
N CYS A 90 7.63 -59.07 3.24
CA CYS A 90 6.56 -59.81 3.88
C CYS A 90 6.65 -61.31 3.57
N GLY A 91 5.89 -62.11 4.29
CA GLY A 91 5.80 -63.56 4.05
C GLY A 91 4.39 -64.10 4.35
N GLY A 92 4.23 -65.45 4.21
CA GLY A 92 2.97 -66.13 4.50
C GLY A 92 1.81 -65.83 3.51
N GLY A 93 2.05 -65.09 2.44
CA GLY A 93 1.02 -64.83 1.40
C GLY A 93 -0.14 -63.94 1.82
N GLY A 94 0.02 -63.15 2.86
CA GLY A 94 -1.04 -62.30 3.43
C GLY A 94 -1.34 -61.04 2.63
N ALA A 95 -2.50 -60.44 2.93
CA ALA A 95 -2.81 -59.08 2.52
C ALA A 95 -1.92 -58.08 3.28
N VAL A 96 -1.44 -57.02 2.58
CA VAL A 96 -0.61 -55.96 3.16
C VAL A 96 -1.20 -54.62 2.81
N ALA A 97 -1.34 -53.72 3.77
CA ALA A 97 -1.74 -52.34 3.56
C ALA A 97 -0.98 -51.41 4.52
N GLY A 98 -0.81 -50.16 4.12
CA GLY A 98 -0.13 -49.15 4.93
C GLY A 98 -0.94 -47.87 5.02
N TRP A 99 -0.72 -47.10 6.07
CA TRP A 99 -1.31 -45.80 6.33
C TRP A 99 -0.19 -44.80 6.68
N ILE A 100 -0.23 -43.63 6.08
CA ILE A 100 0.68 -42.54 6.43
C ILE A 100 -0.18 -41.38 6.90
N ASP A 101 0.03 -40.88 8.13
CA ASP A 101 -0.62 -39.66 8.65
C ASP A 101 -0.04 -38.44 7.90
N TRP A 102 -0.59 -38.16 6.70
CA TRP A 102 -0.12 -37.12 5.81
C TRP A 102 -0.39 -35.72 6.33
N ASN A 103 -1.52 -35.54 7.04
CA ASN A 103 -1.96 -34.23 7.53
C ASN A 103 -1.54 -33.95 8.97
N HIS A 104 -0.85 -34.91 9.60
CA HIS A 104 -0.32 -34.84 10.96
C HIS A 104 -1.42 -34.56 12.01
N ASN A 105 -2.59 -35.17 11.83
CA ASN A 105 -3.72 -35.04 12.76
C ASN A 105 -3.72 -36.10 13.87
N GLY A 106 -2.82 -37.06 13.82
CA GLY A 106 -2.68 -38.15 14.78
C GLY A 106 -3.68 -39.30 14.59
N VAL A 107 -4.36 -39.37 13.45
CA VAL A 107 -5.32 -40.41 13.11
C VAL A 107 -5.03 -40.90 11.69
N PHE A 108 -5.06 -42.23 11.50
CA PHE A 108 -4.98 -42.77 10.15
C PHE A 108 -6.34 -42.77 9.45
N ASP A 109 -6.55 -41.81 8.58
CA ASP A 109 -7.77 -41.63 7.82
C ASP A 109 -7.87 -42.57 6.60
N SER A 110 -9.09 -42.74 6.06
CA SER A 110 -9.29 -43.57 4.87
C SER A 110 -8.55 -43.06 3.62
N ALA A 111 -8.34 -41.73 3.51
CA ALA A 111 -7.56 -41.11 2.44
C ALA A 111 -6.06 -41.38 2.55
N GLU A 112 -5.60 -41.84 3.69
CA GLU A 112 -4.20 -42.11 4.02
C GLU A 112 -3.81 -43.58 3.82
N LYS A 113 -4.80 -44.43 3.52
CA LYS A 113 -4.56 -45.85 3.22
C LYS A 113 -3.92 -46.03 1.85
N SER A 114 -2.93 -46.89 1.77
CA SER A 114 -2.38 -47.35 0.49
C SER A 114 -3.36 -48.22 -0.29
N SER A 115 -3.04 -48.49 -1.55
CA SER A 115 -3.58 -49.71 -2.19
C SER A 115 -3.20 -50.93 -1.35
N GLN A 116 -4.17 -51.81 -1.12
CA GLN A 116 -3.87 -53.13 -0.51
C GLN A 116 -3.24 -54.05 -1.55
N ALA A 117 -2.20 -54.76 -1.16
CA ALA A 117 -1.49 -55.73 -1.99
C ALA A 117 -1.43 -57.10 -1.27
N VAL A 118 -1.12 -58.12 -2.02
CA VAL A 118 -0.85 -59.46 -1.44
C VAL A 118 0.67 -59.72 -1.49
N CYS A 119 1.22 -60.28 -0.42
CA CYS A 119 2.62 -60.67 -0.38
C CYS A 119 2.92 -61.70 -1.46
N ASP A 120 3.83 -61.36 -2.37
CA ASP A 120 4.16 -62.19 -3.54
C ASP A 120 5.11 -63.35 -3.22
N SER A 121 5.34 -64.21 -4.21
CA SER A 121 6.28 -65.35 -4.07
C SER A 121 7.74 -64.94 -3.90
N ARG A 122 8.06 -63.65 -4.05
CA ARG A 122 9.40 -63.09 -3.79
C ARG A 122 9.50 -62.39 -2.44
N ALA A 123 8.52 -62.64 -1.59
CA ALA A 123 8.42 -62.06 -0.25
C ALA A 123 8.35 -60.51 -0.28
N ASN A 124 7.57 -59.94 -1.16
CA ASN A 124 7.34 -58.49 -1.25
C ASN A 124 5.88 -58.15 -1.55
N ALA A 125 5.43 -57.05 -1.01
CA ALA A 125 4.22 -56.35 -1.39
C ALA A 125 4.54 -54.90 -1.81
N ARG A 126 3.93 -54.43 -2.89
CA ARG A 126 4.13 -53.06 -3.35
C ARG A 126 2.90 -52.20 -3.00
N LEU A 127 3.08 -51.35 -2.03
CA LEU A 127 2.05 -50.40 -1.60
C LEU A 127 2.14 -49.10 -2.40
N LYS A 128 0.97 -48.49 -2.70
CA LYS A 128 0.88 -47.24 -3.43
C LYS A 128 -0.12 -46.33 -2.73
N TRP A 129 0.30 -45.11 -2.44
CA TRP A 129 -0.53 -44.04 -1.95
C TRP A 129 -0.71 -42.98 -3.03
N THR A 130 -1.88 -42.31 -3.01
CA THR A 130 -2.07 -41.01 -3.66
C THR A 130 -2.01 -39.97 -2.55
N VAL A 131 -1.06 -39.07 -2.60
CA VAL A 131 -0.83 -38.06 -1.55
C VAL A 131 -2.01 -37.09 -1.51
N PRO A 132 -2.67 -36.92 -0.37
CA PRO A 132 -3.85 -36.04 -0.26
C PRO A 132 -3.48 -34.57 -0.33
N GLU A 133 -4.51 -33.71 -0.52
CA GLU A 133 -4.32 -32.26 -0.68
C GLU A 133 -3.89 -31.54 0.60
N ASP A 134 -4.25 -32.07 1.74
CA ASP A 134 -3.96 -31.56 3.07
C ASP A 134 -2.64 -32.06 3.66
N VAL A 135 -1.83 -32.73 2.84
CA VAL A 135 -0.51 -33.17 3.28
C VAL A 135 0.33 -32.01 3.80
N VAL A 136 0.99 -32.22 4.92
CA VAL A 136 1.89 -31.24 5.52
C VAL A 136 3.34 -31.71 5.51
N ARG A 137 4.26 -30.74 5.55
CA ARG A 137 5.68 -31.02 5.69
C ARG A 137 5.98 -31.47 7.12
N SER A 138 6.59 -32.63 7.27
CA SER A 138 6.87 -33.24 8.57
C SER A 138 8.34 -33.67 8.65
N ILE A 139 9.17 -32.84 9.28
CA ILE A 139 10.63 -33.05 9.40
C ILE A 139 11.09 -32.49 10.74
N ASP A 140 11.75 -33.31 11.52
CA ASP A 140 12.27 -32.92 12.83
C ASP A 140 13.26 -31.76 12.76
N GLY A 141 13.12 -30.83 13.69
CA GLY A 141 14.03 -29.70 13.84
C GLY A 141 14.00 -28.68 12.70
N GLU A 142 13.13 -28.83 11.71
CA GLU A 142 12.98 -27.88 10.62
C GLU A 142 11.95 -26.80 10.96
N ALA A 143 12.35 -25.54 10.98
CA ALA A 143 11.47 -24.42 11.30
C ALA A 143 10.29 -24.34 10.32
N GLY A 144 9.06 -24.22 10.84
CA GLY A 144 7.83 -24.16 10.04
C GLY A 144 7.43 -25.50 9.41
N SER A 145 7.99 -26.59 9.88
CA SER A 145 7.57 -27.96 9.61
C SER A 145 6.97 -28.56 10.88
N TYR A 146 6.08 -29.53 10.70
CA TYR A 146 5.68 -30.40 11.80
C TYR A 146 6.84 -31.34 12.14
N PRO A 147 6.87 -31.97 13.32
CA PRO A 147 7.75 -33.10 13.58
C PRO A 147 7.55 -34.21 12.53
N HIS A 148 8.40 -35.26 12.58
CA HIS A 148 8.14 -36.46 11.77
C HIS A 148 6.69 -36.93 11.91
N THR A 149 6.17 -37.58 10.89
CA THR A 149 4.91 -38.30 10.94
C THR A 149 5.15 -39.82 11.07
N TYR A 150 4.08 -40.60 11.01
CA TYR A 150 4.13 -42.04 11.16
C TYR A 150 3.58 -42.75 9.94
N LEU A 151 4.24 -43.89 9.61
CA LEU A 151 3.74 -44.91 8.70
C LEU A 151 3.40 -46.13 9.52
N ARG A 152 2.17 -46.64 9.42
CA ARG A 152 1.77 -47.96 9.92
C ARG A 152 1.62 -48.90 8.75
N VAL A 153 2.18 -50.10 8.86
CA VAL A 153 1.99 -51.20 7.92
C VAL A 153 1.36 -52.40 8.65
N ARG A 154 0.39 -53.01 8.02
CA ARG A 154 -0.27 -54.21 8.58
C ARG A 154 -0.36 -55.31 7.55
N THR A 155 -0.23 -56.55 8.03
CA THR A 155 -0.52 -57.75 7.27
C THR A 155 -1.56 -58.62 7.98
N ALA A 156 -2.38 -59.32 7.21
CA ALA A 156 -3.30 -60.34 7.70
C ALA A 156 -3.63 -61.35 6.59
N LYS A 157 -4.60 -62.23 6.76
CA LYS A 157 -5.01 -63.17 5.72
C LYS A 157 -5.32 -62.46 4.40
N ALA A 158 -5.05 -63.12 3.29
CA ALA A 158 -5.14 -62.50 1.95
C ALA A 158 -6.50 -61.95 1.56
N ASP A 159 -7.57 -62.44 2.16
CA ASP A 159 -8.96 -62.02 1.92
C ASP A 159 -9.47 -60.98 2.93
N GLU A 160 -8.65 -60.52 3.88
CA GLU A 160 -9.05 -59.55 4.89
C GLU A 160 -8.94 -58.10 4.39
N ASP A 161 -9.97 -57.30 4.62
CA ASP A 161 -9.92 -55.84 4.40
C ASP A 161 -9.27 -55.16 5.60
N LEU A 162 -8.01 -54.86 5.48
CA LEU A 162 -7.19 -54.30 6.55
C LEU A 162 -7.65 -52.90 6.93
N LYS A 163 -7.78 -52.67 8.24
CA LYS A 163 -8.05 -51.36 8.87
C LYS A 163 -6.81 -50.87 9.60
N PRO A 164 -6.64 -49.57 9.86
CA PRO A 164 -5.47 -49.06 10.57
C PRO A 164 -5.45 -49.49 12.05
N THR A 165 -6.63 -49.82 12.60
CA THR A 165 -6.82 -50.23 13.99
C THR A 165 -7.73 -51.45 14.05
N GLY A 166 -7.83 -52.07 15.22
CA GLY A 166 -8.60 -53.29 15.45
C GLY A 166 -7.77 -54.56 15.36
N SER A 167 -8.32 -55.70 15.83
CA SER A 167 -7.64 -57.00 15.86
C SER A 167 -7.83 -57.79 14.57
N THR A 168 -6.82 -58.53 14.17
CA THR A 168 -6.88 -59.60 13.16
C THR A 168 -6.65 -60.93 13.84
N MET A 169 -7.07 -62.02 13.23
CA MET A 169 -6.84 -63.35 13.81
C MET A 169 -5.41 -63.87 13.56
N GLU A 170 -4.79 -63.39 12.51
CA GLU A 170 -3.39 -63.68 12.13
C GLU A 170 -2.83 -62.43 11.46
N GLY A 171 -1.55 -62.14 11.67
CA GLY A 171 -0.89 -61.01 11.01
C GLY A 171 0.04 -60.25 11.95
N GLU A 172 0.52 -59.15 11.49
CA GLU A 172 1.49 -58.31 12.18
C GLU A 172 1.24 -56.83 11.87
N VAL A 173 1.74 -55.92 12.73
CA VAL A 173 1.68 -54.46 12.60
C VAL A 173 3.08 -53.94 12.87
N GLU A 174 3.58 -53.10 11.97
CA GLU A 174 4.81 -52.36 12.16
C GLU A 174 4.55 -50.86 12.02
N ASP A 175 5.12 -50.06 12.91
CA ASP A 175 5.00 -48.60 12.93
C ASP A 175 6.38 -47.98 12.68
N TYR A 176 6.41 -46.98 11.82
CA TYR A 176 7.65 -46.32 11.43
C TYR A 176 7.55 -44.80 11.57
N ARG A 177 8.62 -44.24 12.06
CA ARG A 177 8.81 -42.78 12.03
C ARG A 177 9.19 -42.32 10.61
N LEU A 178 8.47 -41.34 10.07
CA LEU A 178 8.60 -40.94 8.68
C LEU A 178 8.76 -39.42 8.53
N ALA A 179 9.80 -39.00 7.81
CA ALA A 179 9.92 -37.62 7.36
C ALA A 179 9.20 -37.43 6.02
N VAL A 180 8.35 -36.41 5.91
CA VAL A 180 7.62 -36.07 4.69
C VAL A 180 8.06 -34.69 4.20
N ARG A 181 8.62 -34.64 2.99
CA ARG A 181 9.11 -33.42 2.32
C ARG A 181 8.16 -33.06 1.20
N VAL A 182 7.42 -31.95 1.37
CA VAL A 182 6.53 -31.40 0.35
C VAL A 182 6.95 -29.98 0.01
N PRO A 183 6.66 -29.47 -1.22
CA PRO A 183 6.87 -28.08 -1.56
C PRO A 183 6.02 -27.17 -0.65
N THR A 184 6.56 -26.05 -0.26
CA THR A 184 5.80 -25.05 0.51
C THR A 184 6.05 -23.65 -0.02
N ILE A 185 5.01 -22.81 0.03
CA ILE A 185 5.04 -21.40 -0.33
C ILE A 185 4.55 -20.54 0.82
N GLN A 186 5.20 -19.40 0.99
CA GLN A 186 4.77 -18.33 1.89
C GLN A 186 4.88 -17.00 1.13
N LEU A 187 3.85 -16.17 1.22
CA LEU A 187 3.85 -14.83 0.65
C LEU A 187 3.85 -13.81 1.77
N VAL A 188 4.67 -12.77 1.62
CA VAL A 188 4.83 -11.71 2.61
C VAL A 188 4.61 -10.35 1.94
N LYS A 189 3.82 -9.47 2.59
CA LYS A 189 3.59 -8.11 2.17
C LYS A 189 4.37 -7.12 3.02
N GLU A 190 5.07 -6.22 2.35
CA GLU A 190 5.70 -5.06 2.95
C GLU A 190 5.14 -3.77 2.34
N VAL A 191 5.04 -2.74 3.15
CA VAL A 191 4.64 -1.40 2.71
C VAL A 191 5.65 -0.40 3.23
N GLN A 192 6.14 0.47 2.34
CA GLN A 192 7.08 1.53 2.67
C GLN A 192 6.45 2.89 2.43
N ALA A 193 6.58 3.75 3.42
CA ALA A 193 6.20 5.16 3.36
C ALA A 193 7.46 6.01 3.65
N PRO A 194 8.29 6.28 2.64
CA PRO A 194 9.63 6.86 2.85
C PRO A 194 9.60 8.35 3.23
N TYR A 195 8.44 8.99 3.15
CA TYR A 195 8.31 10.42 3.42
C TYR A 195 8.02 10.66 4.90
N ALA A 196 8.83 11.49 5.56
CA ALA A 196 8.62 11.88 6.94
C ALA A 196 7.27 12.61 7.10
N GLY A 197 6.61 12.42 8.24
CA GLY A 197 5.31 13.04 8.51
C GLY A 197 4.13 12.54 7.66
N GLN A 198 4.34 11.59 6.75
CA GLN A 198 3.27 11.06 5.91
C GLN A 198 2.19 10.38 6.75
N VAL A 199 0.92 10.66 6.43
CA VAL A 199 -0.25 10.07 7.07
C VAL A 199 -1.12 9.30 6.07
N GLY A 200 -1.91 8.34 6.57
CA GLY A 200 -2.87 7.62 5.75
C GLY A 200 -2.27 6.53 4.86
N ALA A 201 -1.00 6.16 5.03
CA ALA A 201 -0.43 5.01 4.34
C ALA A 201 -1.15 3.72 4.74
N LEU A 202 -1.42 2.86 3.75
CA LEU A 202 -2.02 1.55 3.99
C LEU A 202 -1.07 0.65 4.77
N LYS A 203 -1.64 -0.20 5.61
CA LYS A 203 -0.91 -1.28 6.26
C LYS A 203 -0.84 -2.50 5.33
N ALA A 204 0.11 -3.39 5.59
CA ALA A 204 0.28 -4.60 4.81
C ALA A 204 -0.96 -5.51 4.82
N ASP A 205 -1.76 -5.51 5.90
CA ASP A 205 -2.99 -6.28 6.04
C ASP A 205 -4.17 -5.77 5.16
N GLN A 206 -4.02 -4.63 4.51
CA GLN A 206 -5.00 -4.08 3.58
C GLN A 206 -4.74 -4.51 2.11
N TRP A 207 -3.84 -5.45 1.92
CA TRP A 207 -3.51 -6.06 0.64
C TRP A 207 -3.82 -7.56 0.65
N THR A 208 -4.24 -8.07 -0.48
CA THR A 208 -4.45 -9.51 -0.69
C THR A 208 -3.36 -10.05 -1.58
N LEU A 209 -2.62 -11.05 -1.08
CA LEU A 209 -1.58 -11.74 -1.82
C LEU A 209 -2.11 -13.06 -2.37
N LYS A 210 -1.72 -13.43 -3.57
CA LYS A 210 -2.16 -14.67 -4.24
C LYS A 210 -1.01 -15.37 -4.93
N ALA A 211 -0.96 -16.69 -4.79
CA ALA A 211 -0.16 -17.58 -5.62
C ALA A 211 -1.09 -18.59 -6.27
N GLN A 212 -1.22 -18.55 -7.58
CA GLN A 212 -2.15 -19.38 -8.35
C GLN A 212 -1.37 -20.30 -9.28
N GLN A 213 -1.62 -21.61 -9.19
CA GLN A 213 -0.99 -22.59 -10.06
C GLN A 213 -1.57 -22.54 -11.49
N GLY A 214 -0.70 -22.50 -12.50
CA GLY A 214 -1.09 -22.44 -13.92
C GLY A 214 -1.32 -21.03 -14.46
N ASN A 215 -1.58 -20.92 -15.75
CA ASN A 215 -1.62 -19.66 -16.51
C ASN A 215 -3.04 -19.13 -16.76
N GLY A 216 -3.97 -19.22 -15.80
CA GLY A 216 -5.30 -18.66 -16.01
C GLY A 216 -6.47 -19.42 -15.37
N ALA A 217 -7.66 -19.36 -15.97
CA ALA A 217 -8.94 -19.81 -15.40
C ALA A 217 -9.03 -21.30 -14.99
N SER A 218 -8.06 -22.13 -15.37
CA SER A 218 -8.00 -23.55 -15.03
C SER A 218 -7.04 -23.86 -13.88
N SER A 219 -6.76 -22.90 -13.02
CA SER A 219 -5.84 -23.07 -11.89
C SER A 219 -6.39 -24.04 -10.87
N SER A 220 -5.56 -25.01 -10.47
CA SER A 220 -5.96 -26.09 -9.55
C SER A 220 -5.69 -25.76 -8.09
N GLN A 221 -4.81 -24.80 -7.78
CA GLN A 221 -4.47 -24.44 -6.41
C GLN A 221 -4.21 -22.95 -6.27
N LEU A 222 -4.81 -22.34 -5.26
CA LEU A 222 -4.67 -20.94 -4.91
C LEU A 222 -4.21 -20.83 -3.45
N VAL A 223 -3.12 -20.09 -3.24
CA VAL A 223 -2.69 -19.65 -1.91
C VAL A 223 -3.05 -18.18 -1.77
N THR A 224 -3.81 -17.82 -0.73
CA THR A 224 -4.22 -16.43 -0.46
C THR A 224 -3.93 -16.05 0.99
N GLY A 225 -3.68 -14.77 1.21
CA GLY A 225 -3.47 -14.18 2.53
C GLY A 225 -3.26 -12.69 2.45
N THR A 226 -3.01 -12.05 3.58
CA THR A 226 -2.77 -10.61 3.68
C THR A 226 -1.32 -10.31 4.01
N VAL A 227 -0.99 -9.91 5.23
CA VAL A 227 0.38 -9.54 5.64
C VAL A 227 1.39 -10.66 5.40
N ASP A 228 0.98 -11.87 5.77
CA ASP A 228 1.71 -13.12 5.67
C ASP A 228 0.70 -14.25 5.47
N THR A 229 0.85 -15.01 4.41
CA THR A 229 -0.04 -16.14 4.14
C THR A 229 0.16 -17.32 5.09
N GLY A 230 1.22 -17.29 5.91
CA GLY A 230 1.77 -18.46 6.54
C GLY A 230 2.34 -19.45 5.52
N ILE A 231 3.00 -20.49 6.01
CA ILE A 231 3.54 -21.56 5.18
C ILE A 231 2.40 -22.44 4.71
N LYS A 232 2.26 -22.61 3.41
CA LYS A 232 1.22 -23.45 2.77
C LYS A 232 1.87 -24.50 1.89
N THR A 233 1.34 -25.71 1.92
CA THR A 233 1.75 -26.76 0.99
C THR A 233 1.41 -26.37 -0.44
N ALA A 234 2.33 -26.61 -1.35
CA ALA A 234 2.19 -26.35 -2.77
C ALA A 234 2.23 -27.65 -3.58
N ARG A 235 1.63 -27.66 -4.76
CA ARG A 235 1.86 -28.71 -5.75
C ARG A 235 3.13 -28.41 -6.55
N GLN A 236 3.69 -29.39 -7.20
CA GLN A 236 4.74 -29.15 -8.21
C GLN A 236 4.14 -28.41 -9.40
N GLY A 237 4.93 -27.52 -10.01
CA GLY A 237 4.53 -26.71 -11.16
C GLY A 237 4.77 -25.21 -10.99
N GLN A 238 4.30 -24.45 -11.95
CA GLN A 238 4.45 -23.00 -11.99
C GLN A 238 3.28 -22.31 -11.28
N TYR A 239 3.59 -21.29 -10.49
CA TYR A 239 2.63 -20.40 -9.84
C TYR A 239 2.80 -18.98 -10.33
N LEU A 240 1.69 -18.31 -10.61
CA LEU A 240 1.60 -16.88 -10.85
C LEU A 240 1.36 -16.18 -9.51
N LEU A 241 2.20 -15.20 -9.19
CA LEU A 241 2.10 -14.36 -8.01
C LEU A 241 1.38 -13.07 -8.37
N SER A 242 0.48 -12.62 -7.52
CA SER A 242 -0.22 -11.35 -7.68
C SER A 242 -0.60 -10.75 -6.33
N GLU A 243 -0.86 -9.46 -6.36
CA GLU A 243 -1.44 -8.75 -5.23
C GLU A 243 -2.59 -7.85 -5.67
N SER A 244 -3.47 -7.51 -4.78
CA SER A 244 -4.55 -6.57 -4.98
C SER A 244 -4.96 -5.90 -3.68
N SER A 245 -5.58 -4.73 -3.77
CA SER A 245 -6.25 -4.08 -2.65
C SER A 245 -7.50 -3.40 -3.18
N ASP A 246 -8.61 -3.53 -2.47
CA ASP A 246 -9.87 -2.84 -2.78
C ASP A 246 -9.91 -1.42 -2.19
N ASN A 247 -8.87 -1.03 -1.46
CA ASN A 247 -8.77 0.31 -0.90
C ASN A 247 -8.37 1.32 -1.98
N PRO A 248 -9.14 2.41 -2.19
CA PRO A 248 -8.81 3.44 -3.19
C PRO A 248 -7.41 4.05 -3.03
N GLN A 249 -6.86 4.07 -1.83
CA GLN A 249 -5.50 4.56 -1.55
C GLN A 249 -4.42 3.72 -2.25
N ALA A 250 -4.71 2.50 -2.64
CA ALA A 250 -3.75 1.60 -3.28
C ALA A 250 -3.22 2.13 -4.62
N THR A 251 -3.97 2.99 -5.30
CA THR A 251 -3.54 3.63 -6.56
C THR A 251 -2.33 4.56 -6.39
N GLY A 252 -2.12 5.04 -5.17
CA GLY A 252 -0.98 5.88 -4.79
C GLY A 252 0.30 5.13 -4.48
N TYR A 253 0.37 3.84 -4.77
CA TYR A 253 1.58 3.04 -4.55
C TYR A 253 2.27 2.66 -5.85
N GLU A 254 3.56 2.53 -5.77
CA GLU A 254 4.38 1.84 -6.75
C GLU A 254 4.68 0.43 -6.22
N ALA A 255 4.25 -0.57 -6.96
CA ALA A 255 4.50 -1.95 -6.61
C ALA A 255 5.95 -2.32 -6.95
N GLY A 256 6.66 -2.89 -6.00
CA GLY A 256 7.95 -3.53 -6.23
C GLY A 256 7.80 -4.85 -6.99
N GLY A 257 8.91 -5.41 -7.39
CA GLY A 257 8.96 -6.78 -7.92
C GLY A 257 8.88 -7.81 -6.79
N TRP A 258 8.29 -8.97 -7.07
CA TRP A 258 8.35 -10.10 -6.17
C TRP A 258 9.79 -10.55 -5.96
N GLN A 259 10.19 -10.67 -4.71
CA GLN A 259 11.49 -11.22 -4.30
C GLN A 259 11.25 -12.53 -3.57
N CYS A 260 11.70 -13.61 -4.17
CA CYS A 260 11.51 -14.95 -3.61
C CYS A 260 12.84 -15.53 -3.15
N TYR A 261 12.85 -16.29 -2.09
CA TYR A 261 14.03 -16.98 -1.57
C TYR A 261 13.68 -18.36 -1.02
N GLN A 262 14.64 -19.27 -1.04
CA GLN A 262 14.50 -20.62 -0.51
C GLN A 262 14.90 -20.66 0.96
N THR A 263 14.09 -21.28 1.79
CA THR A 263 14.41 -21.52 3.22
C THR A 263 15.09 -22.90 3.37
N PRO A 264 16.14 -23.04 4.20
CA PRO A 264 16.70 -22.05 5.09
C PRO A 264 17.69 -21.11 4.41
N GLY A 265 17.43 -19.83 4.50
CA GLY A 265 18.17 -18.59 4.55
C GLY A 265 19.59 -18.48 4.06
N THR A 266 20.02 -19.15 3.05
CA THR A 266 21.04 -18.62 2.18
C THR A 266 20.31 -17.92 1.05
N ALA A 267 20.59 -16.63 0.84
CA ALA A 267 20.32 -15.94 -0.41
C ALA A 267 20.94 -16.80 -1.52
N GLY A 268 20.29 -17.89 -1.83
CA GLY A 268 20.68 -18.83 -2.86
C GLY A 268 20.30 -18.21 -4.17
N ASN A 269 21.25 -18.19 -5.08
CA ASN A 269 21.05 -17.90 -6.47
C ASN A 269 19.71 -18.47 -6.94
N TRP A 270 18.70 -17.59 -7.01
CA TRP A 270 17.45 -17.88 -7.67
C TRP A 270 17.74 -18.05 -9.14
N ASN A 271 17.90 -19.27 -9.54
CA ASN A 271 18.13 -19.58 -10.95
C ASN A 271 16.95 -19.28 -11.85
N ASN A 272 15.87 -18.64 -11.37
CA ASN A 272 14.73 -18.31 -12.22
C ASN A 272 13.89 -17.11 -11.81
N SER A 273 14.21 -16.34 -10.79
CA SER A 273 13.56 -15.05 -10.61
C SER A 273 14.47 -13.95 -11.09
N THR A 274 14.42 -13.66 -12.37
CA THR A 274 14.73 -12.31 -12.84
C THR A 274 13.89 -11.35 -12.01
N TYR A 275 14.50 -10.32 -11.45
CA TYR A 275 13.82 -9.15 -10.90
C TYR A 275 12.61 -8.82 -11.77
N GLY A 276 11.40 -8.84 -11.18
CA GLY A 276 10.15 -8.64 -11.92
C GLY A 276 9.43 -9.89 -12.42
N SER A 277 9.90 -11.10 -12.16
CA SER A 277 9.14 -12.30 -12.49
C SER A 277 7.98 -12.47 -11.51
N GLN A 278 6.75 -12.44 -12.04
CA GLN A 278 5.53 -12.74 -11.29
C GLN A 278 5.30 -14.25 -11.13
N THR A 279 6.31 -15.08 -11.37
CA THR A 279 6.14 -16.54 -11.37
C THR A 279 7.22 -17.24 -10.55
N VAL A 280 6.82 -18.32 -9.90
CA VAL A 280 7.71 -19.24 -9.19
C VAL A 280 7.44 -20.68 -9.65
N MET A 281 8.50 -21.52 -9.73
CA MET A 281 8.41 -22.90 -10.20
C MET A 281 8.87 -23.88 -9.12
N PHE A 282 8.00 -24.80 -8.74
CA PHE A 282 8.34 -25.94 -7.86
C PHE A 282 8.68 -27.18 -8.69
N LYS A 283 9.89 -27.66 -8.58
CA LYS A 283 10.35 -28.91 -9.21
C LYS A 283 10.50 -30.07 -8.25
N GLY A 284 10.58 -29.78 -6.97
CA GLY A 284 10.78 -30.72 -5.88
C GLY A 284 10.19 -30.21 -4.58
N PRO A 285 10.59 -30.72 -3.43
CA PRO A 285 10.09 -30.35 -2.12
C PRO A 285 10.70 -29.02 -1.62
N ASP A 286 10.80 -28.04 -2.49
CA ASP A 286 11.37 -26.73 -2.22
C ASP A 286 10.50 -25.94 -1.24
N ARG A 287 11.14 -25.12 -0.41
CA ARG A 287 10.47 -24.18 0.50
C ARG A 287 10.73 -22.77 0.01
N ILE A 288 9.69 -22.08 -0.42
CA ILE A 288 9.83 -20.79 -1.06
C ILE A 288 9.04 -19.74 -0.28
N THR A 289 9.71 -18.65 0.12
CA THR A 289 9.08 -17.44 0.63
C THR A 289 9.24 -16.33 -0.40
N CYS A 290 8.15 -15.68 -0.78
CA CYS A 290 8.16 -14.56 -1.71
C CYS A 290 7.61 -13.30 -1.00
N ALA A 291 8.37 -12.20 -1.07
CA ALA A 291 7.97 -10.91 -0.54
C ALA A 291 7.70 -9.92 -1.68
N ILE A 292 6.74 -9.03 -1.46
CA ILE A 292 6.50 -7.87 -2.33
C ILE A 292 6.39 -6.61 -1.47
N THR A 293 7.13 -5.57 -1.87
CA THR A 293 7.16 -4.28 -1.20
C THR A 293 6.48 -3.24 -2.06
N ASN A 294 5.49 -2.53 -1.52
CA ASN A 294 4.89 -1.38 -2.18
C ASN A 294 5.34 -0.09 -1.50
N THR A 295 5.73 0.89 -2.32
CA THR A 295 6.21 2.19 -1.85
C THR A 295 5.21 3.27 -2.21
N THR A 296 4.91 4.19 -1.29
CA THR A 296 4.02 5.32 -1.56
C THR A 296 4.64 6.26 -2.57
N LYS A 297 3.85 6.69 -3.56
CA LYS A 297 4.23 7.75 -4.50
C LYS A 297 4.16 9.11 -3.82
N PRO A 298 5.01 10.07 -4.18
CA PRO A 298 4.89 11.44 -3.69
C PRO A 298 3.61 12.10 -4.20
N GLY A 299 3.12 13.07 -3.44
CA GLY A 299 2.02 13.92 -3.84
C GLY A 299 2.47 15.24 -4.45
N ALA A 300 1.49 16.01 -4.92
CA ALA A 300 1.69 17.36 -5.46
C ALA A 300 0.52 18.28 -5.09
N LEU A 301 0.78 19.58 -5.09
CA LEU A 301 -0.21 20.64 -4.92
C LEU A 301 -0.27 21.47 -6.19
N THR A 302 -1.49 21.80 -6.65
CA THR A 302 -1.67 22.67 -7.81
C THR A 302 -2.68 23.77 -7.52
N TRP A 303 -2.36 25.01 -7.94
CA TRP A 303 -3.28 26.13 -7.89
C TRP A 303 -2.94 27.19 -8.93
N THR A 304 -3.88 28.07 -9.17
CA THR A 304 -3.70 29.24 -10.05
C THR A 304 -4.00 30.52 -9.31
N LYS A 305 -3.26 31.57 -9.62
CA LYS A 305 -3.44 32.93 -9.14
C LYS A 305 -3.95 33.80 -10.26
N THR A 306 -5.08 34.49 -10.04
CA THR A 306 -5.70 35.34 -11.06
C THR A 306 -6.11 36.69 -10.50
N ASP A 307 -6.35 37.64 -11.42
CA ASP A 307 -7.01 38.90 -11.14
C ASP A 307 -8.44 38.66 -10.60
N GLN A 308 -9.03 39.66 -10.04
CA GLN A 308 -10.42 39.67 -9.57
C GLN A 308 -11.44 39.23 -10.64
N ASP A 309 -11.07 39.27 -11.92
CA ASP A 309 -11.90 38.77 -13.03
C ASP A 309 -11.93 37.22 -13.11
N GLY A 310 -11.08 36.53 -12.34
CA GLY A 310 -10.94 35.08 -12.31
C GLY A 310 -10.34 34.49 -13.59
N LYS A 311 -9.79 35.29 -14.49
CA LYS A 311 -9.31 34.88 -15.82
C LYS A 311 -7.89 35.28 -16.11
N THR A 312 -7.50 36.50 -15.76
CA THR A 312 -6.16 37.04 -16.03
C THR A 312 -5.16 36.47 -15.03
N PRO A 313 -4.17 35.69 -15.47
CA PRO A 313 -3.13 35.15 -14.56
C PRO A 313 -2.35 36.29 -13.90
N LEU A 314 -1.97 36.10 -12.64
CA LEU A 314 -1.15 37.01 -11.87
C LEU A 314 0.14 36.35 -11.45
N GLY A 315 1.22 36.65 -12.17
CA GLY A 315 2.56 36.19 -11.83
C GLY A 315 3.23 37.02 -10.74
N GLY A 316 4.36 36.54 -10.22
CA GLY A 316 5.20 37.22 -9.22
C GLY A 316 4.62 37.22 -7.81
N THR A 317 3.82 36.23 -7.47
CA THR A 317 3.32 36.02 -6.10
C THR A 317 4.19 35.03 -5.35
N SER A 318 4.21 35.12 -4.02
CA SER A 318 4.86 34.14 -3.17
C SER A 318 3.92 33.68 -2.05
N TRP A 319 4.11 32.41 -1.62
CA TRP A 319 3.21 31.74 -0.70
C TRP A 319 3.99 30.99 0.37
N GLU A 320 3.65 31.18 1.63
CA GLU A 320 4.15 30.34 2.70
C GLU A 320 3.36 29.04 2.71
N LEU A 321 4.05 27.92 2.58
CA LEU A 321 3.50 26.56 2.60
C LEU A 321 3.62 25.96 4.00
N SER A 322 2.55 25.32 4.48
CA SER A 322 2.53 24.53 5.70
C SER A 322 1.92 23.16 5.45
N GLY A 323 2.48 22.13 6.08
CA GLY A 323 2.00 20.75 5.94
C GLY A 323 3.00 19.73 6.49
N PRO A 324 2.76 18.43 6.26
CA PRO A 324 3.66 17.37 6.70
C PRO A 324 5.07 17.56 6.18
N ASP A 325 6.05 17.48 7.09
CA ASP A 325 7.50 17.61 6.80
C ASP A 325 7.92 18.92 6.11
N VAL A 326 7.03 19.93 6.08
CA VAL A 326 7.36 21.25 5.53
C VAL A 326 8.06 22.08 6.60
N PRO A 327 9.31 22.51 6.38
CA PRO A 327 10.00 23.40 7.34
C PRO A 327 9.22 24.71 7.53
N ALA A 328 9.17 25.19 8.77
CA ALA A 328 8.49 26.45 9.08
C ALA A 328 9.10 27.61 8.28
N GLY A 329 8.25 28.46 7.70
CA GLY A 329 8.67 29.59 6.88
C GLY A 329 9.10 29.21 5.44
N THR A 330 8.74 28.00 4.96
CA THR A 330 8.95 27.61 3.57
C THR A 330 8.11 28.50 2.65
N VAL A 331 8.77 29.20 1.74
CA VAL A 331 8.12 30.08 0.75
C VAL A 331 8.22 29.47 -0.65
N ILE A 332 7.07 29.39 -1.31
CA ILE A 332 6.95 29.02 -2.73
C ILE A 332 6.90 30.31 -3.53
N GLU A 333 7.82 30.52 -4.43
CA GLU A 333 7.82 31.63 -5.37
C GLU A 333 7.30 31.18 -6.74
N ASP A 334 6.50 32.04 -7.39
CA ASP A 334 5.99 31.82 -8.74
C ASP A 334 7.11 31.72 -9.78
N CYS A 335 7.26 30.59 -10.42
CA CYS A 335 8.21 30.40 -11.51
C CYS A 335 7.64 30.95 -12.81
N GLN A 336 8.27 32.01 -13.37
CA GLN A 336 7.77 32.72 -14.55
C GLN A 336 8.67 32.52 -15.79
N ALA A 337 9.55 31.54 -15.81
CA ALA A 337 10.50 31.32 -16.89
C ALA A 337 10.71 29.84 -17.19
N ALA A 338 11.09 29.53 -18.42
CA ALA A 338 11.58 28.19 -18.75
C ALA A 338 12.86 27.88 -17.94
N GLY A 339 12.84 26.76 -17.20
CA GLY A 339 13.94 26.40 -16.31
C GLY A 339 13.65 26.69 -14.84
N CYS A 340 12.42 26.44 -14.42
CA CYS A 340 12.03 26.47 -13.01
C CYS A 340 12.98 25.66 -12.11
N PRO A 341 13.22 26.09 -10.85
CA PRO A 341 14.04 25.36 -9.92
C PRO A 341 13.53 23.93 -9.72
N ALA A 342 14.43 22.98 -9.70
CA ALA A 342 14.11 21.61 -9.30
C ALA A 342 14.40 21.43 -7.81
N GLY A 343 13.52 20.77 -7.08
CA GLY A 343 13.72 20.48 -5.67
C GLY A 343 12.41 20.38 -4.88
N ALA A 344 12.52 19.99 -3.63
CA ALA A 344 11.38 20.00 -2.72
C ALA A 344 10.89 21.43 -2.48
N TYR A 345 9.57 21.61 -2.41
CA TYR A 345 8.92 22.88 -2.12
C TYR A 345 9.25 24.00 -3.14
N GLN A 346 9.41 23.64 -4.41
CA GLN A 346 9.62 24.59 -5.49
C GLN A 346 8.45 24.51 -6.48
N ASP A 347 8.06 25.69 -7.01
CA ASP A 347 7.14 25.71 -8.14
C ASP A 347 7.86 25.28 -9.43
N THR A 348 7.33 24.29 -10.10
CA THR A 348 7.88 23.74 -11.34
C THR A 348 7.10 24.18 -12.60
N ASN A 349 6.02 24.96 -12.44
CA ASN A 349 5.19 25.41 -13.54
C ASN A 349 5.71 26.78 -14.08
N PRO A 350 6.19 26.86 -15.34
CA PRO A 350 6.74 28.10 -15.87
C PRO A 350 5.69 29.15 -16.27
N ALA A 351 4.40 28.83 -16.17
CA ALA A 351 3.34 29.75 -16.54
C ALA A 351 3.06 30.74 -15.39
N PRO A 352 3.11 32.06 -15.63
CA PRO A 352 2.87 33.06 -14.59
C PRO A 352 1.55 32.83 -13.83
N GLY A 353 1.63 32.79 -12.50
CA GLY A 353 0.48 32.59 -11.62
C GLY A 353 -0.09 31.16 -11.62
N ALA A 354 0.59 30.20 -12.22
CA ALA A 354 0.23 28.78 -12.14
C ALA A 354 1.31 28.03 -11.36
N PHE A 355 0.89 27.27 -10.36
CA PHE A 355 1.77 26.58 -9.42
C PHE A 355 1.62 25.07 -9.50
N ASP A 356 2.74 24.37 -9.46
CA ASP A 356 2.85 22.91 -9.34
C ASP A 356 4.03 22.57 -8.41
N VAL A 357 3.71 22.09 -7.21
CA VAL A 357 4.67 21.76 -6.16
C VAL A 357 4.60 20.28 -5.87
N GLY A 358 5.56 19.51 -6.34
CA GLY A 358 5.62 18.06 -6.20
C GLY A 358 6.56 17.57 -5.10
N GLY A 359 6.69 16.23 -4.99
CA GLY A 359 7.60 15.59 -4.05
C GLY A 359 7.13 15.59 -2.59
N LEU A 360 5.83 15.72 -2.36
CA LEU A 360 5.25 15.95 -1.04
C LEU A 360 4.77 14.66 -0.36
N PRO A 361 4.93 14.50 0.97
CA PRO A 361 4.23 13.50 1.76
C PRO A 361 2.70 13.57 1.61
N TRP A 362 2.01 12.49 1.91
CA TRP A 362 0.55 12.54 2.02
C TRP A 362 0.12 13.25 3.30
N GLY A 363 -0.94 14.03 3.22
CA GLY A 363 -1.52 14.76 4.33
C GLY A 363 -2.18 16.06 3.91
N SER A 364 -2.52 16.89 4.90
CA SER A 364 -3.23 18.16 4.70
C SER A 364 -2.24 19.30 4.56
N TYR A 365 -2.47 20.18 3.58
CA TYR A 365 -1.61 21.33 3.29
C TYR A 365 -2.39 22.62 3.29
N SER A 366 -1.70 23.71 3.61
CA SER A 366 -2.24 25.07 3.53
C SER A 366 -1.20 26.04 3.00
N ILE A 367 -1.69 27.13 2.39
CA ILE A 367 -0.87 28.25 1.91
C ILE A 367 -1.39 29.58 2.41
N THR A 368 -0.46 30.53 2.63
CA THR A 368 -0.76 31.92 2.96
C THR A 368 0.03 32.82 2.04
N GLU A 369 -0.64 33.76 1.35
CA GLU A 369 0.04 34.67 0.45
C GLU A 369 1.00 35.57 1.22
N GLN A 370 2.28 35.58 0.84
CA GLN A 370 3.31 36.45 1.42
C GLN A 370 3.46 37.75 0.62
N THR A 371 3.49 37.64 -0.70
CA THR A 371 3.64 38.78 -1.60
C THR A 371 2.57 38.75 -2.66
N ALA A 372 1.81 39.85 -2.80
CA ALA A 372 0.91 40.07 -3.92
C ALA A 372 1.60 40.90 -5.01
N PRO A 373 1.19 40.80 -6.29
CA PRO A 373 1.71 41.66 -7.34
C PRO A 373 1.43 43.14 -7.07
N SER A 374 2.27 44.04 -7.63
CA SER A 374 2.04 45.47 -7.54
C SER A 374 0.63 45.88 -8.01
N GLY A 375 -0.02 46.73 -7.24
CA GLY A 375 -1.40 47.18 -7.53
C GLY A 375 -2.50 46.24 -7.05
N TYR A 376 -2.15 45.15 -6.38
CA TYR A 376 -3.13 44.20 -5.81
C TYR A 376 -3.05 44.16 -4.28
N GLN A 377 -4.20 43.90 -3.69
CA GLN A 377 -4.33 43.68 -2.26
C GLN A 377 -3.88 42.26 -1.95
N ARG A 378 -2.93 42.08 -1.01
CA ARG A 378 -2.54 40.77 -0.50
C ARG A 378 -3.70 40.07 0.17
N LEU A 379 -3.88 38.80 -0.10
CA LEU A 379 -4.86 37.97 0.58
C LEU A 379 -4.38 37.65 2.00
N GLY A 380 -5.12 38.11 3.01
CA GLY A 380 -4.76 37.90 4.42
C GLY A 380 -5.24 36.58 5.02
N THR A 381 -5.85 35.71 4.21
CA THR A 381 -6.48 34.45 4.64
C THR A 381 -5.60 33.26 4.26
N THR A 382 -5.41 32.32 5.19
CA THR A 382 -4.83 31.02 4.89
C THR A 382 -5.84 30.16 4.13
N LEU A 383 -5.39 29.56 3.05
CA LEU A 383 -6.17 28.65 2.20
C LEU A 383 -5.69 27.22 2.39
N VAL A 384 -6.61 26.27 2.23
CA VAL A 384 -6.32 24.83 2.38
C VAL A 384 -6.52 24.10 1.06
N PHE A 385 -5.82 22.99 0.89
CA PHE A 385 -6.00 22.08 -0.23
C PHE A 385 -6.96 20.94 0.11
N ASP A 386 -7.38 20.20 -0.91
CA ASP A 386 -7.81 18.81 -0.67
C ASP A 386 -6.64 18.03 -0.06
N ASP A 387 -6.94 16.96 0.65
CA ASP A 387 -5.86 16.15 1.22
C ASP A 387 -5.08 15.42 0.12
N VAL A 388 -3.76 15.47 0.20
CA VAL A 388 -2.88 14.60 -0.59
C VAL A 388 -2.98 13.20 0.00
N SER A 389 -3.27 12.23 -0.84
CA SER A 389 -3.48 10.85 -0.42
C SER A 389 -3.21 9.87 -1.57
N GLY A 390 -3.16 8.57 -1.29
CA GLY A 390 -3.00 7.57 -2.35
C GLY A 390 -4.11 7.61 -3.40
N ALA A 391 -5.32 7.99 -3.01
CA ALA A 391 -6.45 8.17 -3.94
C ALA A 391 -6.44 9.53 -4.65
N ASN A 392 -5.67 10.49 -4.14
CA ASN A 392 -5.58 11.86 -4.67
C ASN A 392 -4.14 12.36 -4.55
N LEU A 393 -3.29 11.97 -5.49
CA LEU A 393 -1.87 12.37 -5.49
C LEU A 393 -1.66 13.84 -5.87
N THR A 394 -2.61 14.47 -6.58
CA THR A 394 -2.54 15.88 -6.95
C THR A 394 -3.69 16.65 -6.32
N ALA A 395 -3.41 17.31 -5.21
CA ALA A 395 -4.40 18.05 -4.45
C ALA A 395 -4.59 19.46 -5.02
N ARG A 396 -5.84 19.90 -5.05
CA ARG A 396 -6.25 21.22 -5.57
C ARG A 396 -6.67 22.14 -4.44
N LEU A 397 -6.42 23.44 -4.64
CA LEU A 397 -6.75 24.48 -3.68
C LEU A 397 -8.27 24.61 -3.49
N LYS A 398 -8.72 24.75 -2.25
CA LYS A 398 -10.08 25.14 -1.88
C LYS A 398 -10.18 26.66 -1.81
N ASP A 399 -11.35 27.19 -2.14
CA ASP A 399 -11.65 28.60 -1.91
C ASP A 399 -11.91 28.88 -0.41
N THR A 400 -12.15 30.14 -0.07
CA THR A 400 -12.46 30.58 1.31
C THR A 400 -13.75 29.98 1.88
N THR A 401 -14.58 29.35 1.06
CA THR A 401 -15.81 28.64 1.48
C THR A 401 -15.59 27.13 1.63
N GLY A 402 -14.37 26.65 1.36
CA GLY A 402 -14.01 25.23 1.43
C GLY A 402 -14.33 24.42 0.17
N VAL A 403 -14.74 25.08 -0.92
CA VAL A 403 -15.04 24.41 -2.20
C VAL A 403 -13.76 24.32 -3.03
N THR A 404 -13.45 23.13 -3.52
CA THR A 404 -12.29 22.90 -4.40
C THR A 404 -12.50 23.60 -5.74
N LYS A 405 -11.68 24.62 -6.02
CA LYS A 405 -11.68 25.38 -7.27
C LYS A 405 -10.34 25.40 -7.98
N GLY A 406 -9.26 25.19 -7.23
CA GLY A 406 -7.90 25.22 -7.75
C GLY A 406 -7.44 26.62 -8.17
N ALA A 407 -8.17 27.68 -7.83
CA ALA A 407 -7.85 29.06 -8.19
C ALA A 407 -8.13 30.02 -7.02
N VAL A 408 -7.33 31.09 -6.94
CA VAL A 408 -7.49 32.17 -5.99
C VAL A 408 -7.27 33.52 -6.67
N THR A 409 -8.06 34.53 -6.28
CA THR A 409 -8.03 35.85 -6.88
C THR A 409 -7.48 36.91 -5.92
N ASN A 410 -6.83 37.98 -6.45
CA ASN A 410 -6.57 39.19 -5.70
C ASN A 410 -7.44 40.36 -6.20
N GLN A 411 -7.81 41.20 -5.27
CA GLN A 411 -8.53 42.46 -5.56
C GLN A 411 -7.55 43.53 -6.00
N ARG A 412 -7.92 44.30 -7.01
CA ARG A 412 -7.14 45.47 -7.42
C ARG A 412 -7.20 46.55 -6.35
N LEU A 413 -6.08 47.13 -6.02
CA LEU A 413 -6.05 48.38 -5.26
C LEU A 413 -6.51 49.54 -6.12
N THR A 414 -7.08 50.57 -5.49
CA THR A 414 -7.45 51.81 -6.16
C THR A 414 -6.46 52.90 -5.82
N GLY A 415 -6.23 53.77 -6.77
CA GLY A 415 -5.34 54.93 -6.60
C GLY A 415 -6.10 56.22 -6.37
N SER A 416 -5.35 57.32 -6.33
CA SER A 416 -5.83 58.67 -6.14
C SER A 416 -5.16 59.68 -7.07
N VAL A 417 -5.83 60.79 -7.32
CA VAL A 417 -5.27 61.94 -8.03
C VAL A 417 -5.43 63.19 -7.19
N SER A 418 -4.42 64.07 -7.22
CA SER A 418 -4.50 65.39 -6.56
C SER A 418 -4.09 66.52 -7.49
N TRP A 419 -4.72 67.67 -7.36
CA TRP A 419 -4.42 68.91 -8.09
C TRP A 419 -4.81 70.14 -7.30
N LYS A 420 -4.37 71.32 -7.78
CA LYS A 420 -4.75 72.59 -7.20
C LYS A 420 -5.35 73.52 -8.27
N LYS A 421 -6.36 74.30 -7.92
CA LYS A 421 -6.91 75.41 -8.68
C LYS A 421 -6.51 76.74 -8.04
N GLN A 422 -5.80 77.58 -8.81
CA GLN A 422 -5.27 78.86 -8.33
C GLN A 422 -5.49 79.96 -9.39
N ASP A 423 -5.37 81.23 -8.99
CA ASP A 423 -5.23 82.32 -9.92
C ASP A 423 -3.76 82.44 -10.44
N THR A 424 -3.52 83.37 -11.34
CA THR A 424 -2.18 83.60 -11.93
C THR A 424 -1.15 84.14 -10.94
N THR A 425 -1.61 84.59 -9.75
CA THR A 425 -0.72 85.07 -8.65
C THR A 425 -0.51 84.05 -7.60
N GLY A 426 -1.10 82.84 -7.71
CA GLY A 426 -0.96 81.71 -6.80
C GLY A 426 -1.94 81.60 -5.68
N ASN A 427 -2.99 82.44 -5.65
CA ASN A 427 -4.08 82.36 -4.65
C ASN A 427 -5.03 81.22 -4.98
N ALA A 428 -5.36 80.41 -4.00
CA ALA A 428 -6.29 79.26 -4.14
C ALA A 428 -7.73 79.77 -4.47
N LEU A 429 -8.38 79.12 -5.45
CA LEU A 429 -9.68 79.44 -5.91
C LEU A 429 -10.73 78.37 -5.55
N LYS A 430 -11.77 78.74 -4.80
CA LYS A 430 -12.87 77.88 -4.40
C LYS A 430 -13.96 77.77 -5.45
N ASP A 431 -14.84 76.77 -5.24
CA ASP A 431 -16.12 76.62 -6.00
C ASP A 431 -15.91 76.19 -7.48
N SER A 432 -14.80 75.68 -7.88
CA SER A 432 -14.61 75.04 -9.20
C SER A 432 -15.21 73.63 -9.22
N GLU A 433 -15.74 73.24 -10.39
CA GLU A 433 -16.18 71.86 -10.64
C GLU A 433 -15.39 71.24 -11.81
N TRP A 434 -15.11 69.96 -11.69
CA TRP A 434 -14.34 69.24 -12.69
C TRP A 434 -15.09 68.02 -13.18
N THR A 435 -15.07 67.75 -14.48
CA THR A 435 -15.49 66.45 -15.02
C THR A 435 -14.30 65.49 -15.00
N LEU A 436 -14.47 64.39 -14.27
CA LEU A 436 -13.53 63.28 -14.28
C LEU A 436 -14.06 62.18 -15.19
N SER A 437 -13.22 61.69 -16.08
CA SER A 437 -13.53 60.53 -16.94
C SER A 437 -12.32 59.62 -17.06
N GLY A 438 -12.57 58.33 -17.29
CA GLY A 438 -11.52 57.31 -17.40
C GLY A 438 -11.98 55.92 -17.02
N PRO A 439 -11.04 54.97 -16.88
CA PRO A 439 -11.35 53.59 -16.55
C PRO A 439 -12.13 53.46 -15.23
N GLY A 440 -13.26 52.77 -15.28
CA GLY A 440 -14.11 52.52 -14.09
C GLY A 440 -14.85 53.74 -13.53
N VAL A 441 -14.63 54.93 -14.07
CA VAL A 441 -15.33 56.16 -13.64
C VAL A 441 -16.71 56.21 -14.26
N PRO A 442 -17.78 56.37 -13.45
CA PRO A 442 -19.13 56.52 -13.99
C PRO A 442 -19.25 57.73 -14.94
N ALA A 443 -20.03 57.59 -16.00
CA ALA A 443 -20.21 58.68 -16.95
C ALA A 443 -20.75 59.95 -16.27
N LYS A 444 -20.21 61.12 -16.65
CA LYS A 444 -20.58 62.43 -16.11
C LYS A 444 -20.23 62.64 -14.63
N THR A 445 -19.24 61.93 -14.12
CA THR A 445 -18.73 62.16 -12.76
C THR A 445 -18.23 63.59 -12.62
N THR A 446 -18.78 64.32 -11.66
CA THR A 446 -18.42 65.74 -11.36
C THR A 446 -17.74 65.78 -9.99
N ILE A 447 -16.54 66.33 -9.94
CA ILE A 447 -15.79 66.61 -8.71
C ILE A 447 -16.03 68.04 -8.35
N VAL A 448 -16.54 68.31 -7.15
CA VAL A 448 -16.83 69.65 -6.59
C VAL A 448 -15.82 69.90 -5.49
N ASP A 449 -15.25 71.13 -5.47
CA ASP A 449 -14.29 71.55 -4.44
C ASP A 449 -14.89 71.42 -3.03
N CYS A 450 -14.28 70.62 -2.18
CA CYS A 450 -14.70 70.49 -0.80
C CYS A 450 -14.04 71.56 0.08
N VAL A 451 -14.78 72.64 0.35
CA VAL A 451 -14.27 73.64 1.27
C VAL A 451 -14.91 73.55 2.65
N VAL A 452 -14.09 73.20 3.64
CA VAL A 452 -14.55 73.12 5.03
C VAL A 452 -14.29 74.41 5.76
N THR A 453 -15.39 75.14 6.04
CA THR A 453 -15.36 76.33 6.87
C THR A 453 -15.94 76.03 8.26
N GLY A 454 -15.08 75.89 9.28
CA GLY A 454 -15.51 75.71 10.66
C GLY A 454 -15.26 74.26 11.23
N ALA A 455 -15.33 74.13 12.56
CA ALA A 455 -14.89 72.94 13.31
C ALA A 455 -15.75 71.68 13.15
N LYS A 456 -16.85 71.72 12.37
CA LYS A 456 -17.80 70.59 12.20
C LYS A 456 -18.04 70.18 10.76
N GLY A 457 -17.40 70.80 9.79
CA GLY A 457 -17.56 70.46 8.38
C GLY A 457 -16.67 69.27 8.03
N GLN A 458 -17.17 68.35 7.23
CA GLN A 458 -16.40 67.20 6.68
C GLN A 458 -16.63 67.13 5.17
N CYS A 459 -15.57 66.79 4.46
CA CYS A 459 -15.67 66.49 3.05
C CYS A 459 -16.43 65.19 2.81
N PRO A 460 -17.05 65.02 1.63
CA PRO A 460 -17.65 63.75 1.25
C PRO A 460 -16.65 62.61 1.39
N SER A 461 -17.11 61.45 1.86
CA SER A 461 -16.34 60.21 1.87
C SER A 461 -16.77 59.34 0.70
N GLY A 462 -15.83 58.56 0.12
CA GLY A 462 -16.10 57.59 -0.93
C GLY A 462 -15.33 57.86 -2.22
N PRO A 463 -15.49 56.95 -3.21
CA PRO A 463 -14.81 57.07 -4.49
C PRO A 463 -15.35 58.26 -5.31
N TYR A 464 -14.49 58.88 -6.10
CA TYR A 464 -14.79 59.97 -7.01
C TYR A 464 -15.34 61.23 -6.34
N ALA A 465 -15.04 61.48 -5.08
CA ALA A 465 -15.34 62.71 -4.37
C ALA A 465 -14.05 63.41 -3.95
N ASP A 466 -14.07 64.75 -3.88
CA ASP A 466 -12.97 65.48 -3.30
C ASP A 466 -12.98 65.34 -1.79
N THR A 467 -11.85 64.91 -1.25
CA THR A 467 -11.65 64.69 0.19
C THR A 467 -10.70 65.70 0.84
N ASP A 468 -10.12 66.64 0.07
CA ASP A 468 -9.24 67.68 0.57
C ASP A 468 -10.04 68.90 1.07
N PRO A 469 -10.00 69.25 2.36
CA PRO A 469 -10.78 70.33 2.90
C PRO A 469 -10.27 71.74 2.56
N ALA A 470 -9.08 71.82 1.95
CA ALA A 470 -8.44 73.09 1.67
C ALA A 470 -9.00 73.74 0.38
N VAL A 471 -9.28 75.03 0.42
CA VAL A 471 -9.77 75.79 -0.72
C VAL A 471 -8.96 75.56 -1.99
N GLY A 472 -9.62 75.18 -3.09
CA GLY A 472 -8.95 74.92 -4.38
C GLY A 472 -7.96 73.79 -4.42
N SER A 473 -7.90 72.96 -3.39
CA SER A 473 -7.12 71.74 -3.36
C SER A 473 -8.05 70.55 -3.54
N PHE A 474 -7.64 69.57 -4.34
CA PHE A 474 -8.45 68.41 -4.67
C PHE A 474 -7.66 67.13 -4.45
N THR A 475 -8.29 66.16 -3.80
CA THR A 475 -7.80 64.79 -3.65
C THR A 475 -8.94 63.82 -3.87
N VAL A 476 -8.89 63.08 -4.98
CA VAL A 476 -9.92 62.14 -5.39
C VAL A 476 -9.37 60.73 -5.39
N SER A 477 -10.02 59.84 -4.66
CA SER A 477 -9.66 58.42 -4.52
C SER A 477 -10.63 57.50 -5.23
N GLY A 478 -10.38 56.17 -5.16
CA GLY A 478 -11.21 55.15 -5.77
C GLY A 478 -10.97 54.94 -7.27
N LEU A 479 -9.83 55.38 -7.77
CA LEU A 479 -9.45 55.26 -9.19
C LEU A 479 -8.78 53.90 -9.46
N PRO A 480 -9.41 52.98 -10.21
CA PRO A 480 -8.73 51.76 -10.63
C PRO A 480 -7.45 52.06 -11.40
N TRP A 481 -6.34 51.37 -11.11
CA TRP A 481 -5.18 51.47 -11.99
C TRP A 481 -5.47 50.75 -13.33
N ASP A 482 -4.99 51.36 -14.41
CA ASP A 482 -5.24 50.91 -15.80
C ASP A 482 -4.14 51.47 -16.70
N SER A 483 -3.89 50.83 -17.84
CA SER A 483 -2.99 51.35 -18.87
C SER A 483 -3.58 52.56 -19.62
N ARG A 484 -4.90 52.73 -19.59
CA ARG A 484 -5.62 53.84 -20.20
C ARG A 484 -5.54 55.08 -19.31
N SER A 485 -5.57 56.23 -19.90
CA SER A 485 -5.53 57.52 -19.19
C SER A 485 -6.89 57.95 -18.64
N TYR A 486 -6.83 58.64 -17.52
CA TYR A 486 -7.89 59.48 -16.99
C TYR A 486 -7.81 60.88 -17.60
N SER A 487 -8.90 61.60 -17.55
CA SER A 487 -8.99 62.99 -18.02
C SER A 487 -9.77 63.84 -17.02
N LEU A 488 -9.23 65.00 -16.71
CA LEU A 488 -9.85 66.08 -15.95
C LEU A 488 -10.08 67.27 -16.85
N VAL A 489 -11.31 67.80 -16.85
CA VAL A 489 -11.70 69.00 -17.58
C VAL A 489 -12.52 69.92 -16.65
N GLU A 490 -12.17 71.17 -16.56
CA GLU A 490 -12.98 72.12 -15.77
C GLU A 490 -14.39 72.25 -16.37
N LYS A 491 -15.38 71.94 -15.54
CA LYS A 491 -16.79 71.98 -15.89
C LYS A 491 -17.40 73.34 -15.55
N ARG A 492 -16.99 73.94 -14.44
CA ARG A 492 -17.39 75.24 -13.97
C ARG A 492 -16.19 75.95 -13.34
N ALA A 493 -15.89 77.15 -13.84
CA ALA A 493 -14.87 78.01 -13.27
C ALA A 493 -15.36 78.72 -11.99
N PRO A 494 -14.48 79.13 -11.07
CA PRO A 494 -14.77 80.01 -9.96
C PRO A 494 -15.41 81.30 -10.45
N ALA A 495 -16.25 81.93 -9.61
CA ALA A 495 -16.93 83.17 -9.96
C ALA A 495 -15.92 84.29 -10.32
N GLY A 496 -16.11 84.97 -11.46
CA GLY A 496 -15.18 85.98 -11.95
C GLY A 496 -14.02 85.52 -12.79
N TYR A 497 -13.90 84.17 -12.98
CA TYR A 497 -12.82 83.59 -13.77
C TYR A 497 -13.35 82.92 -15.05
N ARG A 498 -12.47 82.84 -16.06
CA ARG A 498 -12.77 82.19 -17.33
C ARG A 498 -12.65 80.70 -17.23
N LEU A 499 -13.59 79.96 -17.80
CA LEU A 499 -13.59 78.49 -17.87
C LEU A 499 -12.38 77.98 -18.69
N ASP A 500 -11.59 77.07 -18.11
CA ASP A 500 -10.49 76.37 -18.81
C ASP A 500 -10.99 75.02 -19.28
N THR A 501 -11.28 74.86 -20.55
CA THR A 501 -11.73 73.60 -21.18
C THR A 501 -10.59 72.70 -21.58
N THR A 502 -9.36 73.01 -21.19
CA THR A 502 -8.21 72.16 -21.51
C THR A 502 -8.29 70.81 -20.77
N SER A 503 -8.29 69.74 -21.54
CA SER A 503 -8.20 68.38 -20.96
C SER A 503 -6.82 68.06 -20.41
N ARG A 504 -6.78 67.58 -19.19
CA ARG A 504 -5.53 67.17 -18.51
C ARG A 504 -5.58 65.68 -18.24
N SER A 505 -4.66 64.94 -18.87
CA SER A 505 -4.58 63.50 -18.79
C SER A 505 -3.58 63.03 -17.73
N PHE A 506 -3.88 61.92 -17.08
CA PHE A 506 -3.01 61.20 -16.14
C PHE A 506 -3.28 59.70 -16.16
N VAL A 507 -2.38 58.90 -15.60
CA VAL A 507 -2.52 57.45 -15.52
C VAL A 507 -2.23 57.01 -14.07
N ILE A 508 -3.06 56.17 -13.52
CA ILE A 508 -2.83 55.48 -12.26
C ILE A 508 -2.18 54.15 -12.62
N LYS A 509 -0.99 53.92 -12.12
CA LYS A 509 -0.22 52.70 -12.39
C LYS A 509 -0.22 51.77 -11.17
N PRO A 510 -0.05 50.43 -11.35
CA PRO A 510 -0.03 49.48 -10.24
C PRO A 510 1.10 49.73 -9.27
N ASP A 511 2.24 50.25 -9.74
CA ASP A 511 3.43 50.60 -8.95
C ASP A 511 3.40 52.08 -8.48
N ALA A 512 2.44 52.87 -8.90
CA ALA A 512 2.30 54.28 -8.57
C ALA A 512 0.80 54.63 -8.44
N LEU A 513 0.19 54.22 -7.34
CA LEU A 513 -1.26 54.42 -7.11
C LEU A 513 -1.64 55.87 -6.78
N GLN A 514 -0.70 56.74 -6.51
CA GLN A 514 -0.92 58.16 -6.26
C GLN A 514 -0.36 58.99 -7.41
N TYR A 515 -1.20 59.86 -7.99
CA TYR A 515 -0.82 60.82 -9.00
C TYR A 515 -1.08 62.25 -8.52
N SER A 516 -0.08 63.12 -8.64
CA SER A 516 -0.21 64.51 -8.30
C SER A 516 0.20 65.38 -9.51
N PHE A 517 -0.67 66.29 -9.90
CA PHE A 517 -0.26 67.29 -10.87
C PHE A 517 0.75 68.26 -10.24
N SER A 518 1.93 68.37 -10.83
CA SER A 518 3.03 69.21 -10.33
C SER A 518 2.80 70.72 -10.48
N LYS A 519 1.88 71.09 -11.40
CA LYS A 519 1.51 72.48 -11.63
C LYS A 519 0.05 72.67 -11.27
N ALA A 520 -0.26 73.77 -10.59
CA ALA A 520 -1.61 74.18 -10.33
C ALA A 520 -2.32 74.54 -11.64
N PHE A 521 -3.64 74.40 -11.66
CA PHE A 521 -4.47 74.77 -12.77
C PHE A 521 -4.90 76.26 -12.54
N THR A 522 -4.57 77.09 -13.49
CA THR A 522 -4.85 78.53 -13.38
C THR A 522 -6.02 78.91 -14.22
#